data_145e757c4344ce14951a4a9b82a217d7
#
_entry.id   145e757c4344ce14951a4a9b82a217d7
#
_cell.length_a   1.000
_cell.length_b   1.000
_cell.length_c   1.000
_cell.angle_alpha   90.00
_cell.angle_beta   90.00
_cell.angle_gamma   90.00
#
_symmetry.space_group_name_H-M   'P 1'
#
loop_
_entity.id
_entity.type
_entity.pdbx_description
1 polymer ?
#
loop_
_entity_poly.entity_id
_entity_poly.type
_entity_poly.pdbx_seq_one_letter_code
_entity_poly.pdbx_strand_id
1 'polypeptide(L)'
;MKNIWTYEEHILAFNLYCKIPFSKINANYPPVKELAKIINRSNSSVAMKLANFARLDPALKARNISGLTQGAKGEKIIWEKFNNDWEQLSYESECILAKYKNKSIEYELYDIPLYLEGREREIIVRQRVNQSFFRKMILASYNNKCCVTGSNYVSLLSACHIKPWNKDVKNRMNPQNGLCMNILLHYSFDQGLFTITNDYRILLSREVYSLCLLYTSD
;
A
#
# COMPACT_ATOMS: atom_id res chain seq x y z
N MET A 1 4.35 32.78 4.76
CA MET A 1 4.61 31.50 5.42
C MET A 1 3.35 30.64 5.35
N LYS A 2 3.39 29.44 4.74
CA LYS A 2 2.25 28.49 4.74
C LYS A 2 2.21 27.77 6.08
N ASN A 3 1.49 28.30 7.05
CA ASN A 3 1.34 27.63 8.36
C ASN A 3 0.21 26.61 8.40
N ILE A 4 -0.80 26.70 7.52
CA ILE A 4 -1.97 25.82 7.53
C ILE A 4 -1.83 24.80 6.40
N TRP A 5 -2.06 23.52 6.71
CA TRP A 5 -2.12 22.45 5.73
C TRP A 5 -3.44 22.54 4.95
N THR A 6 -3.36 22.49 3.62
CA THR A 6 -4.54 22.43 2.76
C THR A 6 -5.17 21.04 2.77
N TYR A 7 -6.39 20.94 2.28
CA TYR A 7 -7.09 19.67 2.12
C TYR A 7 -6.32 18.71 1.19
N GLU A 8 -5.85 19.21 0.05
CA GLU A 8 -5.06 18.43 -0.91
C GLU A 8 -3.74 17.92 -0.30
N GLU A 9 -3.04 18.77 0.43
CA GLU A 9 -1.80 18.37 1.12
C GLU A 9 -2.03 17.27 2.17
N HIS A 10 -3.18 17.29 2.88
CA HIS A 10 -3.53 16.21 3.81
C HIS A 10 -3.80 14.89 3.08
N ILE A 11 -4.48 14.92 1.91
CA ILE A 11 -4.69 13.72 1.09
C ILE A 11 -3.36 13.12 0.65
N LEU A 12 -2.44 13.96 0.13
CA LEU A 12 -1.12 13.50 -0.29
C LEU A 12 -0.31 12.91 0.87
N ALA A 13 -0.37 13.53 2.04
CA ALA A 13 0.29 13.01 3.24
C ALA A 13 -0.32 11.68 3.69
N PHE A 14 -1.65 11.54 3.68
CA PHE A 14 -2.31 10.29 4.05
C PHE A 14 -2.02 9.17 3.05
N ASN A 15 -2.03 9.47 1.75
CA ASN A 15 -1.63 8.53 0.72
C ASN A 15 -0.19 8.04 0.93
N LEU A 16 0.76 8.94 1.24
CA LEU A 16 2.13 8.55 1.55
C LEU A 16 2.22 7.72 2.83
N TYR A 17 1.47 8.09 3.89
CA TYR A 17 1.40 7.33 5.13
C TYR A 17 1.04 5.86 4.88
N CYS A 18 0.06 5.61 4.02
CA CYS A 18 -0.36 4.25 3.67
C CYS A 18 0.69 3.46 2.87
N LYS A 19 1.57 4.14 2.14
CA LYS A 19 2.56 3.54 1.22
C LYS A 19 3.92 3.25 1.83
N ILE A 20 4.20 3.72 3.04
CA ILE A 20 5.52 3.57 3.68
C ILE A 20 5.40 2.90 5.05
N PRO A 21 6.37 2.04 5.42
CA PRO A 21 6.39 1.46 6.77
C PRO A 21 6.45 2.54 7.85
N PHE A 22 5.67 2.38 8.93
CA PHE A 22 5.69 3.32 10.04
C PHE A 22 7.10 3.58 10.59
N SER A 23 7.91 2.52 10.70
CA SER A 23 9.31 2.59 11.16
C SER A 23 10.22 3.45 10.27
N LYS A 24 9.81 3.78 9.05
CA LYS A 24 10.54 4.62 8.10
C LYS A 24 10.09 6.08 8.10
N ILE A 25 9.08 6.44 8.90
CA ILE A 25 8.58 7.82 8.97
C ILE A 25 9.61 8.71 9.70
N ASN A 26 10.43 9.40 8.91
CA ASN A 26 11.37 10.41 9.40
C ASN A 26 11.68 11.42 8.29
N ALA A 27 12.23 12.58 8.67
CA ALA A 27 12.53 13.69 7.75
C ALA A 27 13.59 13.35 6.68
N ASN A 28 14.41 12.31 6.88
CA ASN A 28 15.47 11.92 5.97
C ASN A 28 15.05 10.84 4.98
N TYR A 29 13.89 10.23 5.18
CA TYR A 29 13.41 9.17 4.29
C TYR A 29 13.08 9.74 2.89
N PRO A 30 13.60 9.13 1.79
CA PRO A 30 13.47 9.70 0.45
C PRO A 30 12.04 10.04 0.02
N PRO A 31 11.01 9.18 0.22
CA PRO A 31 9.63 9.52 -0.12
C PRO A 31 9.07 10.73 0.65
N VAL A 32 9.51 10.93 1.90
CA VAL A 32 9.13 12.10 2.71
C VAL A 32 9.74 13.38 2.12
N LYS A 33 11.02 13.32 1.73
CA LYS A 33 11.71 14.44 1.07
C LYS A 33 11.08 14.79 -0.28
N GLU A 34 10.71 13.78 -1.05
CA GLU A 34 10.06 13.97 -2.35
C GLU A 34 8.71 14.68 -2.19
N LEU A 35 7.84 14.17 -1.32
CA LEU A 35 6.56 14.83 -1.05
C LEU A 35 6.75 16.26 -0.55
N ALA A 36 7.67 16.47 0.39
CA ALA A 36 7.99 17.80 0.95
C ALA A 36 8.36 18.79 -0.15
N LYS A 37 9.20 18.37 -1.11
CA LYS A 37 9.58 19.16 -2.28
C LYS A 37 8.37 19.50 -3.16
N ILE A 38 7.52 18.51 -3.45
CA ILE A 38 6.35 18.68 -4.32
C ILE A 38 5.37 19.71 -3.74
N ILE A 39 5.06 19.61 -2.44
CA ILE A 39 4.09 20.50 -1.78
C ILE A 39 4.73 21.75 -1.17
N ASN A 40 6.01 21.97 -1.40
CA ASN A 40 6.78 23.11 -0.88
C ASN A 40 6.68 23.29 0.66
N ARG A 41 6.99 22.20 1.38
CA ARG A 41 7.04 22.17 2.84
C ARG A 41 8.39 21.62 3.33
N SER A 42 8.70 21.82 4.62
CA SER A 42 9.89 21.19 5.20
C SER A 42 9.68 19.67 5.37
N ASN A 43 10.76 18.90 5.24
CA ASN A 43 10.77 17.45 5.45
C ASN A 43 10.23 17.08 6.85
N SER A 44 10.61 17.86 7.87
CA SER A 44 10.15 17.65 9.25
C SER A 44 8.65 17.87 9.39
N SER A 45 8.08 18.89 8.70
CA SER A 45 6.63 19.12 8.69
C SER A 45 5.86 17.95 8.09
N VAL A 46 6.38 17.37 6.98
CA VAL A 46 5.75 16.20 6.36
C VAL A 46 5.89 14.99 7.29
N ALA A 47 7.08 14.68 7.81
CA ALA A 47 7.27 13.56 8.74
C ALA A 47 6.35 13.65 9.96
N MET A 48 6.19 14.85 10.54
CA MET A 48 5.27 15.10 11.66
C MET A 48 3.82 14.85 11.25
N LYS A 49 3.40 15.27 10.05
CA LYS A 49 2.06 15.03 9.53
C LYS A 49 1.76 13.54 9.38
N LEU A 50 2.72 12.75 8.87
CA LEU A 50 2.58 11.29 8.79
C LEU A 50 2.47 10.65 10.18
N ALA A 51 3.27 11.09 11.15
CA ALA A 51 3.18 10.63 12.54
C ALA A 51 1.83 10.99 13.20
N ASN A 52 1.22 12.13 12.79
CA ASN A 52 -0.12 12.49 13.25
C ASN A 52 -1.20 11.55 12.70
N PHE A 53 -1.08 11.05 11.48
CA PHE A 53 -1.99 10.01 10.97
C PHE A 53 -1.84 8.70 11.76
N ALA A 54 -0.62 8.32 12.15
CA ALA A 54 -0.35 7.11 12.91
C ALA A 54 -1.15 7.02 14.23
N ARG A 55 -1.45 8.14 14.88
CA ARG A 55 -2.30 8.16 16.10
C ARG A 55 -3.73 7.68 15.86
N LEU A 56 -4.22 7.77 14.63
CA LEU A 56 -5.57 7.37 14.24
C LEU A 56 -5.63 5.88 13.83
N ASP A 57 -4.47 5.27 13.54
CA ASP A 57 -4.37 3.92 13.00
C ASP A 57 -4.65 2.85 14.07
N PRO A 58 -5.77 2.09 13.95
CA PRO A 58 -6.10 1.04 14.89
C PRO A 58 -5.10 -0.12 14.88
N ALA A 59 -4.44 -0.40 13.74
CA ALA A 59 -3.45 -1.46 13.63
C ALA A 59 -2.18 -1.14 14.43
N LEU A 60 -1.77 0.13 14.49
CA LEU A 60 -0.68 0.57 15.36
C LEU A 60 -1.07 0.54 16.83
N LYS A 61 -2.30 0.99 17.16
CA LYS A 61 -2.83 0.93 18.53
C LYS A 61 -2.88 -0.49 19.07
N ALA A 62 -3.31 -1.47 18.27
CA ALA A 62 -3.32 -2.87 18.65
C ALA A 62 -1.92 -3.45 18.97
N ARG A 63 -0.86 -2.81 18.44
CA ARG A 63 0.54 -3.14 18.70
C ARG A 63 1.17 -2.29 19.80
N ASN A 64 0.38 -1.53 20.57
CA ASN A 64 0.83 -0.57 21.58
C ASN A 64 1.80 0.49 21.03
N ILE A 65 1.67 0.84 19.73
CA ILE A 65 2.42 1.90 19.10
C ILE A 65 1.52 3.13 19.05
N SER A 66 1.93 4.20 19.73
CA SER A 66 1.22 5.48 19.67
C SER A 66 1.93 6.44 18.72
N GLY A 67 1.16 7.15 17.90
CA GLY A 67 1.62 8.33 17.20
C GLY A 67 1.70 9.54 18.16
N LEU A 68 1.87 10.74 17.60
CA LEU A 68 1.86 11.98 18.38
C LEU A 68 0.49 12.19 19.05
N THR A 69 0.50 12.55 20.33
CA THR A 69 -0.75 12.72 21.13
C THR A 69 -1.62 13.88 20.67
N GLN A 70 -0.98 14.93 20.11
CA GLN A 70 -1.67 16.12 19.60
C GLN A 70 -1.62 16.14 18.08
N GLY A 71 -2.79 16.23 17.43
CA GLY A 71 -2.91 16.37 15.99
C GLY A 71 -4.02 17.36 15.63
N ALA A 72 -3.94 17.93 14.43
CA ALA A 72 -4.93 18.87 13.92
C ALA A 72 -6.22 18.16 13.51
N LYS A 73 -7.33 18.93 13.40
CA LYS A 73 -8.62 18.40 12.93
C LYS A 73 -8.56 17.84 11.49
N GLY A 74 -7.64 18.38 10.67
CA GLY A 74 -7.51 17.99 9.26
C GLY A 74 -7.15 16.51 9.06
N GLU A 75 -6.26 15.94 9.89
CA GLU A 75 -5.93 14.51 9.78
C GLU A 75 -7.16 13.63 10.05
N LYS A 76 -7.97 14.00 11.05
CA LYS A 76 -9.17 13.23 11.41
C LYS A 76 -10.20 13.25 10.27
N ILE A 77 -10.44 14.42 9.67
CA ILE A 77 -11.37 14.57 8.53
C ILE A 77 -10.95 13.67 7.37
N ILE A 78 -9.67 13.69 7.01
CA ILE A 78 -9.15 12.87 5.90
C ILE A 78 -9.20 11.38 6.24
N TRP A 79 -8.82 11.02 7.48
CA TRP A 79 -8.93 9.64 7.95
C TRP A 79 -10.37 9.12 7.85
N GLU A 80 -11.34 9.84 8.38
CA GLU A 80 -12.75 9.45 8.37
C GLU A 80 -13.31 9.33 6.94
N LYS A 81 -12.86 10.20 6.02
CA LYS A 81 -13.29 10.15 4.62
C LYS A 81 -12.76 8.92 3.88
N PHE A 82 -11.49 8.55 4.09
CA PHE A 82 -10.80 7.61 3.20
C PHE A 82 -10.43 6.26 3.85
N ASN A 83 -10.57 6.09 5.18
CA ASN A 83 -10.14 4.88 5.87
C ASN A 83 -10.78 3.56 5.37
N ASN A 84 -11.89 3.64 4.66
CA ASN A 84 -12.55 2.49 4.02
C ASN A 84 -12.78 2.69 2.52
N ASP A 85 -12.25 3.78 1.95
CA ASP A 85 -12.34 4.09 0.52
C ASP A 85 -10.95 4.31 -0.08
N TRP A 86 -10.19 3.21 -0.10
CA TRP A 86 -8.82 3.18 -0.59
C TRP A 86 -8.72 3.45 -2.10
N GLU A 87 -9.77 3.11 -2.87
CA GLU A 87 -9.83 3.40 -4.31
C GLU A 87 -9.90 4.89 -4.57
N GLN A 88 -10.77 5.61 -3.83
CA GLN A 88 -10.88 7.04 -3.97
C GLN A 88 -9.62 7.74 -3.48
N LEU A 89 -9.04 7.35 -2.33
CA LEU A 89 -7.78 7.89 -1.85
C LEU A 89 -6.67 7.76 -2.91
N SER A 90 -6.53 6.55 -3.46
CA SER A 90 -5.51 6.23 -4.46
C SER A 90 -5.63 7.14 -5.68
N TYR A 91 -6.82 7.23 -6.27
CA TYR A 91 -7.04 7.98 -7.50
C TYR A 91 -7.01 9.50 -7.27
N GLU A 92 -7.69 10.01 -6.23
CA GLU A 92 -7.73 11.44 -5.89
C GLU A 92 -6.32 11.99 -5.60
N SER A 93 -5.49 11.21 -4.90
CA SER A 93 -4.12 11.62 -4.62
C SER A 93 -3.23 11.66 -5.87
N GLU A 94 -3.39 10.73 -6.82
CA GLU A 94 -2.62 10.78 -8.08
C GLU A 94 -3.07 11.94 -8.96
N CYS A 95 -4.38 12.28 -9.00
CA CYS A 95 -4.88 13.49 -9.65
C CYS A 95 -4.24 14.77 -9.06
N ILE A 96 -4.16 14.84 -7.74
CA ILE A 96 -3.54 15.98 -7.05
C ILE A 96 -2.04 16.04 -7.35
N LEU A 97 -1.32 14.92 -7.28
CA LEU A 97 0.11 14.85 -7.62
C LEU A 97 0.38 15.29 -9.06
N ALA A 98 -0.46 14.85 -10.00
CA ALA A 98 -0.35 15.25 -11.41
C ALA A 98 -0.45 16.78 -11.58
N LYS A 99 -1.38 17.43 -10.85
CA LYS A 99 -1.50 18.91 -10.84
C LYS A 99 -0.24 19.57 -10.28
N TYR A 100 0.26 19.10 -9.13
CA TYR A 100 1.47 19.67 -8.52
C TYR A 100 2.72 19.48 -9.40
N LYS A 101 2.80 18.37 -10.13
CA LYS A 101 3.93 18.05 -11.02
C LYS A 101 3.77 18.65 -12.44
N ASN A 102 2.63 19.22 -12.78
CA ASN A 102 2.25 19.63 -14.16
C ASN A 102 2.42 18.49 -15.18
N LYS A 103 1.96 17.29 -14.83
CA LYS A 103 2.04 16.07 -15.65
C LYS A 103 0.69 15.37 -15.69
N SER A 104 0.46 14.51 -16.70
CA SER A 104 -0.70 13.62 -16.68
C SER A 104 -0.50 12.49 -15.67
N ILE A 105 -1.61 11.92 -15.15
CA ILE A 105 -1.58 10.76 -14.25
C ILE A 105 -0.87 9.58 -14.90
N GLU A 106 -0.97 9.46 -16.21
CA GLU A 106 -0.44 8.36 -17.03
C GLU A 106 1.07 8.39 -17.18
N TYR A 107 1.70 9.52 -16.89
CA TYR A 107 3.16 9.70 -17.10
C TYR A 107 4.00 8.69 -16.31
N GLU A 108 3.52 8.23 -15.17
CA GLU A 108 4.21 7.25 -14.32
C GLU A 108 3.70 5.80 -14.51
N LEU A 109 2.74 5.58 -15.44
CA LEU A 109 2.11 4.29 -15.71
C LEU A 109 2.58 3.76 -17.06
N TYR A 110 3.65 2.96 -17.06
CA TYR A 110 4.35 2.52 -18.28
C TYR A 110 3.58 1.55 -19.19
N ASP A 111 2.50 0.91 -18.71
CA ASP A 111 1.83 -0.20 -19.41
C ASP A 111 0.40 0.11 -19.89
N ILE A 112 0.11 1.38 -20.22
CA ILE A 112 -1.21 1.71 -20.79
C ILE A 112 -1.11 1.58 -22.30
N PRO A 113 -1.92 0.70 -22.93
CA PRO A 113 -1.92 0.56 -24.37
C PRO A 113 -2.30 1.88 -25.07
N LEU A 114 -1.50 2.28 -26.05
CA LEU A 114 -1.67 3.56 -26.77
C LEU A 114 -2.97 3.64 -27.57
N TYR A 115 -3.56 2.50 -27.94
CA TYR A 115 -4.80 2.44 -28.73
C TYR A 115 -6.07 2.64 -27.89
N LEU A 116 -5.96 2.69 -26.55
CA LEU A 116 -7.11 2.93 -25.68
C LEU A 116 -7.40 4.41 -25.58
N GLU A 117 -8.67 4.79 -25.74
CA GLU A 117 -9.14 6.17 -25.67
C GLU A 117 -10.36 6.31 -24.76
N GLY A 118 -10.67 7.53 -24.37
CA GLY A 118 -11.88 7.88 -23.66
C GLY A 118 -12.07 7.09 -22.35
N ARG A 119 -13.29 6.56 -22.17
CA ARG A 119 -13.69 5.87 -20.93
C ARG A 119 -12.90 4.59 -20.65
N GLU A 120 -12.54 3.84 -21.68
CA GLU A 120 -11.79 2.61 -21.52
C GLU A 120 -10.38 2.89 -20.97
N ARG A 121 -9.73 3.90 -21.51
CA ARG A 121 -8.43 4.37 -21.02
C ARG A 121 -8.50 4.80 -19.56
N GLU A 122 -9.52 5.58 -19.18
CA GLU A 122 -9.71 6.02 -17.78
C GLU A 122 -9.86 4.84 -16.82
N ILE A 123 -10.63 3.82 -17.19
CA ILE A 123 -10.82 2.61 -16.37
C ILE A 123 -9.48 1.89 -16.16
N ILE A 124 -8.68 1.72 -17.20
CA ILE A 124 -7.37 1.05 -17.10
C ILE A 124 -6.41 1.88 -16.25
N VAL A 125 -6.33 3.20 -16.44
CA VAL A 125 -5.52 4.11 -15.62
C VAL A 125 -5.89 3.95 -14.14
N ARG A 126 -7.17 4.03 -13.81
CA ARG A 126 -7.67 3.88 -12.44
C ARG A 126 -7.31 2.51 -11.85
N GLN A 127 -7.46 1.44 -12.63
CA GLN A 127 -7.10 0.09 -12.21
C GLN A 127 -5.59 -0.04 -11.91
N ARG A 128 -4.72 0.51 -12.75
CA ARG A 128 -3.27 0.50 -12.55
C ARG A 128 -2.85 1.31 -11.32
N VAL A 129 -3.43 2.49 -11.14
CA VAL A 129 -3.23 3.32 -9.94
C VAL A 129 -3.59 2.52 -8.68
N ASN A 130 -4.76 1.88 -8.66
CA ASN A 130 -5.23 1.09 -7.54
C ASN A 130 -4.31 -0.12 -7.25
N GLN A 131 -3.90 -0.86 -8.28
CA GLN A 131 -2.98 -2.00 -8.13
C GLN A 131 -1.62 -1.56 -7.55
N SER A 132 -1.06 -0.44 -8.07
CA SER A 132 0.19 0.13 -7.56
C SER A 132 0.06 0.58 -6.10
N PHE A 133 -1.04 1.25 -5.77
CA PHE A 133 -1.33 1.69 -4.39
C PHE A 133 -1.45 0.49 -3.45
N PHE A 134 -2.29 -0.50 -3.79
CA PHE A 134 -2.48 -1.71 -2.99
C PHE A 134 -1.16 -2.42 -2.72
N ARG A 135 -0.33 -2.63 -3.77
CA ARG A 135 0.99 -3.23 -3.62
C ARG A 135 1.84 -2.47 -2.61
N LYS A 136 1.97 -1.14 -2.75
CA LYS A 136 2.79 -0.32 -1.84
C LYS A 136 2.27 -0.37 -0.40
N MET A 137 0.96 -0.33 -0.22
CA MET A 137 0.30 -0.40 1.08
C MET A 137 0.54 -1.76 1.76
N ILE A 138 0.39 -2.88 1.03
CA ILE A 138 0.65 -4.20 1.59
C ILE A 138 2.13 -4.35 1.97
N LEU A 139 3.06 -4.00 1.09
CA LEU A 139 4.49 -4.06 1.42
C LEU A 139 4.83 -3.22 2.66
N ALA A 140 4.25 -2.03 2.78
CA ALA A 140 4.43 -1.16 3.94
C ALA A 140 3.92 -1.80 5.24
N SER A 141 2.73 -2.40 5.21
CA SER A 141 2.10 -3.06 6.37
C SER A 141 2.96 -4.20 6.92
N TYR A 142 3.72 -4.88 6.06
CA TYR A 142 4.64 -5.95 6.42
C TYR A 142 6.10 -5.50 6.61
N ASN A 143 6.36 -4.18 6.73
CA ASN A 143 7.73 -3.62 6.82
C ASN A 143 8.65 -4.08 5.68
N ASN A 144 8.11 -4.27 4.47
CA ASN A 144 8.83 -4.80 3.31
C ASN A 144 9.48 -6.17 3.57
N LYS A 145 8.75 -7.07 4.22
CA LYS A 145 9.20 -8.45 4.48
C LYS A 145 8.14 -9.45 4.03
N CYS A 146 8.58 -10.54 3.45
CA CYS A 146 7.72 -11.68 3.17
C CYS A 146 7.14 -12.24 4.47
N CYS A 147 5.82 -12.43 4.56
CA CYS A 147 5.16 -12.95 5.76
C CYS A 147 5.51 -14.41 6.08
N VAL A 148 6.01 -15.16 5.10
CA VAL A 148 6.38 -16.58 5.24
C VAL A 148 7.87 -16.75 5.52
N THR A 149 8.73 -16.12 4.70
CA THR A 149 10.19 -16.35 4.78
C THR A 149 10.96 -15.27 5.51
N GLY A 150 10.33 -14.11 5.78
CA GLY A 150 11.02 -12.95 6.33
C GLY A 150 11.96 -12.24 5.35
N SER A 151 12.09 -12.73 4.11
CA SER A 151 12.93 -12.09 3.07
C SER A 151 12.50 -10.64 2.83
N ASN A 152 13.47 -9.74 2.67
CA ASN A 152 13.27 -8.30 2.52
C ASN A 152 13.77 -7.72 1.19
N TYR A 153 14.00 -8.56 0.19
CA TYR A 153 14.32 -8.11 -1.17
C TYR A 153 13.07 -7.56 -1.85
N VAL A 154 12.88 -6.24 -1.80
CA VAL A 154 11.65 -5.55 -2.24
C VAL A 154 11.28 -5.85 -3.69
N SER A 155 12.27 -6.01 -4.58
CA SER A 155 12.05 -6.37 -5.99
C SER A 155 11.44 -7.77 -6.16
N LEU A 156 11.63 -8.67 -5.21
CA LEU A 156 11.08 -10.02 -5.21
C LEU A 156 9.80 -10.15 -4.37
N LEU A 157 9.35 -9.07 -3.71
CA LEU A 157 8.12 -9.07 -2.95
C LEU A 157 6.92 -8.76 -3.83
N SER A 158 5.79 -9.36 -3.53
CA SER A 158 4.51 -9.16 -4.18
C SER A 158 3.40 -8.99 -3.15
N ALA A 159 2.35 -8.24 -3.52
CA ALA A 159 1.11 -8.17 -2.75
C ALA A 159 0.14 -9.23 -3.29
N CYS A 160 -0.09 -10.26 -2.51
CA CYS A 160 -1.01 -11.35 -2.78
C CYS A 160 -2.39 -11.02 -2.20
N HIS A 161 -3.47 -11.25 -2.95
CA HIS A 161 -4.83 -11.17 -2.43
C HIS A 161 -5.24 -12.48 -1.75
N ILE A 162 -5.80 -12.39 -0.54
CA ILE A 162 -6.39 -13.56 0.14
C ILE A 162 -7.65 -13.99 -0.61
N LYS A 163 -8.55 -13.05 -0.88
CA LYS A 163 -9.70 -13.26 -1.78
C LYS A 163 -9.40 -12.60 -3.13
N PRO A 164 -9.49 -13.32 -4.25
CA PRO A 164 -9.13 -12.80 -5.56
C PRO A 164 -9.82 -11.47 -5.90
N TRP A 165 -9.08 -10.59 -6.59
CA TRP A 165 -9.49 -9.24 -7.00
C TRP A 165 -10.87 -9.17 -7.67
N ASN A 166 -11.19 -10.14 -8.51
CA ASN A 166 -12.44 -10.22 -9.27
C ASN A 166 -13.61 -10.82 -8.49
N LYS A 167 -13.34 -11.55 -7.40
CA LYS A 167 -14.38 -12.21 -6.59
C LYS A 167 -14.89 -11.37 -5.44
N ASP A 168 -14.06 -10.49 -4.89
CA ASP A 168 -14.45 -9.60 -3.78
C ASP A 168 -14.13 -8.14 -4.12
N VAL A 169 -14.93 -7.59 -5.04
CA VAL A 169 -14.78 -6.22 -5.52
C VAL A 169 -14.81 -5.20 -4.38
N LYS A 170 -15.62 -5.44 -3.35
CA LYS A 170 -15.76 -4.53 -2.20
C LYS A 170 -14.50 -4.45 -1.35
N ASN A 171 -13.76 -5.57 -1.21
CA ASN A 171 -12.57 -5.67 -0.36
C ASN A 171 -11.26 -5.75 -1.15
N ARG A 172 -11.29 -5.58 -2.47
CA ARG A 172 -10.08 -5.71 -3.30
C ARG A 172 -8.98 -4.72 -2.95
N MET A 173 -9.32 -3.57 -2.38
CA MET A 173 -8.35 -2.56 -1.92
C MET A 173 -8.14 -2.58 -0.41
N ASN A 174 -8.87 -3.43 0.32
CA ASN A 174 -8.74 -3.54 1.77
C ASN A 174 -7.38 -4.16 2.15
N PRO A 175 -6.54 -3.51 2.97
CA PRO A 175 -5.26 -4.06 3.39
C PRO A 175 -5.37 -5.38 4.15
N GLN A 176 -6.50 -5.65 4.81
CA GLN A 176 -6.77 -6.92 5.48
C GLN A 176 -6.98 -8.09 4.50
N ASN A 177 -7.21 -7.79 3.21
CA ASN A 177 -7.30 -8.79 2.14
C ASN A 177 -5.95 -9.02 1.43
N GLY A 178 -4.84 -8.61 2.02
CA GLY A 178 -3.53 -8.68 1.38
C GLY A 178 -2.44 -9.31 2.24
N LEU A 179 -1.57 -10.08 1.58
CA LEU A 179 -0.37 -10.69 2.16
C LEU A 179 0.86 -10.23 1.38
N CYS A 180 1.95 -9.92 2.10
CA CYS A 180 3.24 -9.65 1.47
C CYS A 180 4.03 -10.97 1.36
N MET A 181 4.23 -11.44 0.15
CA MET A 181 4.98 -12.68 -0.11
C MET A 181 6.06 -12.45 -1.16
N ASN A 182 7.06 -13.34 -1.22
CA ASN A 182 7.91 -13.37 -2.39
C ASN A 182 7.14 -13.94 -3.60
N ILE A 183 7.62 -13.65 -4.81
CA ILE A 183 6.91 -13.95 -6.06
C ILE A 183 6.62 -15.46 -6.19
N LEU A 184 7.53 -16.34 -5.81
CA LEU A 184 7.34 -17.78 -5.90
C LEU A 184 6.24 -18.28 -4.97
N LEU A 185 6.24 -17.80 -3.72
CA LEU A 185 5.20 -18.15 -2.76
C LEU A 185 3.84 -17.55 -3.14
N HIS A 186 3.81 -16.32 -3.66
CA HIS A 186 2.58 -15.74 -4.19
C HIS A 186 1.99 -16.62 -5.30
N TYR A 187 2.80 -16.98 -6.30
CA TYR A 187 2.36 -17.86 -7.36
C TYR A 187 1.86 -19.22 -6.83
N SER A 188 2.62 -19.83 -5.90
CA SER A 188 2.24 -21.11 -5.28
C SER A 188 0.94 -21.02 -4.49
N PHE A 189 0.69 -19.91 -3.80
CA PHE A 189 -0.55 -19.63 -3.08
C PHE A 189 -1.74 -19.51 -4.05
N ASP A 190 -1.58 -18.77 -5.15
CA ASP A 190 -2.62 -18.61 -6.17
C ASP A 190 -2.97 -19.93 -6.88
N GLN A 191 -2.00 -20.85 -7.01
CA GLN A 191 -2.20 -22.20 -7.54
C GLN A 191 -2.81 -23.18 -6.50
N GLY A 192 -3.01 -22.75 -5.25
CA GLY A 192 -3.53 -23.60 -4.18
C GLY A 192 -2.56 -24.67 -3.69
N LEU A 193 -1.25 -24.52 -3.96
CA LEU A 193 -0.23 -25.45 -3.49
C LEU A 193 -0.04 -25.41 -1.99
N PHE A 194 -0.39 -24.29 -1.36
CA PHE A 194 -0.51 -24.15 0.07
C PHE A 194 -1.57 -23.11 0.44
N THR A 195 -2.00 -23.14 1.70
CA THR A 195 -2.84 -22.09 2.29
C THR A 195 -2.30 -21.69 3.66
N ILE A 196 -2.82 -20.58 4.18
CA ILE A 196 -2.53 -20.12 5.55
C ILE A 196 -3.81 -20.28 6.37
N THR A 197 -3.74 -21.03 7.46
CA THR A 197 -4.86 -21.28 8.37
C THR A 197 -5.14 -20.08 9.27
N ASN A 198 -6.28 -20.07 9.98
CA ASN A 198 -6.66 -18.98 10.88
C ASN A 198 -5.72 -18.85 12.10
N ASP A 199 -4.98 -19.90 12.44
CA ASP A 199 -3.94 -19.91 13.46
C ASP A 199 -2.52 -19.61 12.90
N TYR A 200 -2.48 -19.04 11.69
CA TYR A 200 -1.26 -18.59 10.98
C TYR A 200 -0.26 -19.72 10.67
N ARG A 201 -0.75 -20.94 10.45
CA ARG A 201 0.09 -22.07 10.00
C ARG A 201 -0.03 -22.27 8.51
N ILE A 202 1.04 -22.76 7.89
CA ILE A 202 1.04 -23.14 6.47
C ILE A 202 0.54 -24.57 6.38
N LEU A 203 -0.47 -24.78 5.54
CA LEU A 203 -0.99 -26.09 5.18
C LEU A 203 -0.68 -26.35 3.70
N LEU A 204 0.10 -27.38 3.43
CA LEU A 204 0.46 -27.78 2.07
C LEU A 204 -0.65 -28.60 1.42
N SER A 205 -0.79 -28.49 0.09
CA SER A 205 -1.66 -29.36 -0.69
C SER A 205 -1.09 -30.79 -0.74
N ARG A 206 -1.96 -31.78 -1.05
CA ARG A 206 -1.53 -33.19 -1.21
C ARG A 206 -0.48 -33.35 -2.31
N GLU A 207 -0.58 -32.58 -3.38
CA GLU A 207 0.37 -32.59 -4.50
C GLU A 207 1.78 -32.20 -4.08
N VAL A 208 1.91 -31.17 -3.26
CA VAL A 208 3.23 -30.74 -2.74
C VAL A 208 3.82 -31.80 -1.80
N TYR A 209 2.98 -32.43 -0.97
CA TYR A 209 3.43 -33.54 -0.12
C TYR A 209 4.00 -34.71 -0.94
N SER A 210 3.35 -35.09 -2.03
CA SER A 210 3.82 -36.18 -2.89
C SER A 210 5.14 -35.85 -3.60
N LEU A 211 5.34 -34.59 -3.98
CA LEU A 211 6.59 -34.11 -4.58
C LEU A 211 7.75 -34.06 -3.58
N CYS A 212 7.51 -33.64 -2.34
CA CYS A 212 8.54 -33.62 -1.29
C CYS A 212 8.97 -35.03 -0.86
N LEU A 213 8.07 -36.03 -0.89
CA LEU A 213 8.41 -37.40 -0.55
C LEU A 213 9.36 -38.07 -1.57
N LEU A 214 9.47 -37.54 -2.79
CA LEU A 214 10.44 -38.01 -3.78
C LEU A 214 11.90 -37.60 -3.46
N TYR A 215 12.12 -36.64 -2.57
CA TYR A 215 13.44 -36.15 -2.17
C TYR A 215 13.89 -36.67 -0.79
N THR A 216 13.06 -37.40 -0.07
CA THR A 216 13.36 -37.95 1.26
C THR A 216 13.58 -39.46 1.28
N SER A 217 13.78 -40.07 0.12
CA SER A 217 14.05 -41.54 -0.02
C SER A 217 15.54 -41.82 -0.29
N ASP A 218 16.44 -41.18 0.44
CA ASP A 218 17.84 -41.57 0.57
C ASP A 218 18.16 -41.85 2.04
#